data_ccdb7c328ef69ae1d260ce31dca5a647
#
_entry.id   ccdb7c328ef69ae1d260ce31dca5a647
#
_cell.length_a   1.000
_cell.length_b   1.000
_cell.length_c   1.000
_cell.angle_alpha   90.00
_cell.angle_beta   90.00
_cell.angle_gamma   90.00
#
_symmetry.space_group_name_H-M   'P 1'
#
loop_
_entity.id
_entity.type
_entity.pdbx_description
1 polymer ?
#
loop_
_entity_poly.entity_id
_entity_poly.type
_entity_poly.pdbx_seq_one_letter_code
_entity_poly.pdbx_strand_id
1 'polypeptide(L)'
;MRRRVGRTREPLAPSPSPLAGEGGEPAPRASRVWGFFDAHGPLTRTLATLASTLSRKGRGYRSPRHVGWYAAIVVIVVGIPQATFAQDPRTAPASQQPRIAIGYVEVAGDARYEPITGFGRLVLKTRERPYTGAQVGLDEAQALSRVLKIDFALERITAASAAEVAGVVVQARETRDMHFFIVDAPADAFKPLAGAIRGRDILAFNATAAEDALRRELCAAELVHTLPSLAMQTDALVQYLVSRKWRDLLVFEGPLPADAMLVKALENSAKKFGARIVARQPFKPGTDPREREKNDPALLSAINRDYDVVFVADHAFDFARTVPYHTVRARPVVGSIDLEPTAWHWTWEHNGAPQVNARFEKRSGGRHMEGTDWAAWIAVKMVVQATLRTRSADFAKQRQFILGEGSFDGNKGLAVSVRPWDHQLRQAVLLAAPYEVVASAPIEGFLHKSNELDTLGDDEPESPCRLNR
;
A
#
# COMPACT_ATOMS: atom_id res chain seq x y z
N MET A 1 84.39 9.94 5.06
CA MET A 1 85.25 8.75 4.94
C MET A 1 84.39 7.56 4.50
N ARG A 2 84.69 7.03 3.28
CA ARG A 2 84.37 5.67 2.71
C ARG A 2 82.89 5.19 2.74
N ARG A 3 82.29 4.59 1.76
CA ARG A 3 82.64 4.27 0.31
C ARG A 3 81.30 3.86 -0.37
N ARG A 4 81.11 4.30 -1.62
CA ARG A 4 80.15 3.78 -2.59
C ARG A 4 80.43 2.30 -2.87
N VAL A 5 79.37 1.49 -3.11
CA VAL A 5 79.38 0.40 -4.09
C VAL A 5 78.04 0.36 -4.78
N GLY A 6 78.08 0.58 -6.09
CA GLY A 6 76.97 0.37 -7.00
C GLY A 6 76.89 -1.09 -7.46
N ARG A 7 75.72 -1.55 -7.87
CA ARG A 7 75.55 -2.68 -8.77
C ARG A 7 74.43 -2.43 -9.77
N THR A 8 74.81 -2.43 -10.92
CA THR A 8 74.38 -2.60 -12.30
C THR A 8 73.05 -3.30 -12.51
N ARG A 9 72.27 -2.70 -13.44
CA ARG A 9 71.11 -3.24 -14.16
C ARG A 9 71.52 -4.30 -15.13
N GLU A 10 70.78 -5.39 -15.24
CA GLU A 10 70.67 -6.23 -16.44
C GLU A 10 69.24 -6.33 -16.91
N PRO A 11 68.99 -6.28 -18.24
CA PRO A 11 67.67 -6.36 -18.84
C PRO A 11 67.31 -7.80 -19.16
N LEU A 12 66.10 -8.23 -18.82
CA LEU A 12 65.54 -9.52 -19.22
C LEU A 12 64.75 -9.37 -20.53
N ALA A 13 65.08 -10.26 -21.45
CA ALA A 13 64.59 -10.35 -22.82
C ALA A 13 63.13 -10.88 -22.92
N PRO A 14 62.46 -10.71 -24.06
CA PRO A 14 61.03 -11.09 -24.25
C PRO A 14 60.90 -12.60 -24.59
N SER A 15 59.84 -13.24 -24.07
CA SER A 15 59.48 -14.62 -24.40
C SER A 15 58.54 -14.67 -25.62
N PRO A 16 58.65 -15.73 -26.43
CA PRO A 16 57.95 -15.84 -27.72
C PRO A 16 56.55 -16.42 -27.64
N SER A 17 55.69 -16.01 -28.58
CA SER A 17 54.38 -16.60 -28.87
C SER A 17 54.53 -17.99 -29.50
N PRO A 18 53.64 -18.96 -29.24
CA PRO A 18 53.49 -20.10 -30.08
C PRO A 18 52.41 -19.96 -31.13
N LEU A 19 52.79 -20.44 -32.31
CA LEU A 19 52.06 -20.57 -33.55
C LEU A 19 50.92 -21.61 -33.49
N ALA A 20 50.04 -21.45 -34.48
CA ALA A 20 48.90 -22.26 -34.85
C ALA A 20 49.16 -23.76 -35.06
N GLY A 21 48.12 -24.57 -34.81
CA GLY A 21 48.07 -25.98 -35.21
C GLY A 21 46.67 -26.57 -35.04
N GLU A 22 45.95 -26.62 -36.15
CA GLU A 22 45.08 -27.70 -36.67
C GLU A 22 43.94 -28.31 -35.85
N GLY A 23 42.73 -28.16 -36.37
CA GLY A 23 41.86 -29.23 -36.84
C GLY A 23 41.17 -30.11 -35.76
N GLY A 24 39.91 -29.83 -35.43
CA GLY A 24 39.04 -30.72 -34.74
C GLY A 24 37.56 -30.33 -34.96
N GLU A 25 36.81 -31.22 -35.61
CA GLU A 25 35.42 -31.09 -36.01
C GLU A 25 34.47 -30.77 -34.86
N PRO A 26 33.34 -30.06 -35.12
CA PRO A 26 32.35 -29.71 -34.10
C PRO A 26 31.39 -30.85 -33.81
N ALA A 27 31.22 -31.20 -32.55
CA ALA A 27 30.18 -32.09 -32.05
C ALA A 27 28.79 -31.41 -32.10
N PRO A 28 27.68 -32.18 -32.28
CA PRO A 28 26.38 -31.64 -32.64
C PRO A 28 25.68 -30.96 -31.46
N ARG A 29 25.05 -29.85 -31.76
CA ARG A 29 24.13 -29.09 -30.88
C ARG A 29 22.91 -29.94 -30.55
N ALA A 30 22.71 -30.24 -29.28
CA ALA A 30 21.46 -30.75 -28.75
C ALA A 30 20.43 -29.61 -28.67
N SER A 31 19.52 -29.59 -29.63
CA SER A 31 18.30 -28.78 -29.58
C SER A 31 17.35 -29.38 -28.53
N ARG A 32 17.13 -28.71 -27.41
CA ARG A 32 16.02 -29.02 -26.52
C ARG A 32 14.75 -28.45 -27.10
N VAL A 33 13.97 -29.34 -27.66
CA VAL A 33 12.57 -29.15 -28.07
C VAL A 33 11.74 -29.00 -26.80
N TRP A 34 11.04 -27.87 -26.67
CA TRP A 34 9.97 -27.70 -25.69
C TRP A 34 8.77 -28.50 -26.16
N GLY A 35 8.48 -29.62 -25.49
CA GLY A 35 7.26 -30.38 -25.70
C GLY A 35 6.09 -29.68 -25.02
N PHE A 36 5.13 -29.22 -25.82
CA PHE A 36 3.78 -28.93 -25.40
C PHE A 36 3.09 -30.22 -24.96
N PHE A 37 2.70 -30.31 -23.70
CA PHE A 37 1.72 -31.31 -23.27
C PHE A 37 0.33 -30.73 -23.44
N ASP A 38 -0.34 -31.15 -24.51
CA ASP A 38 -1.78 -31.11 -24.63
C ASP A 38 -2.39 -32.19 -23.76
N ALA A 39 -3.10 -31.80 -22.72
CA ALA A 39 -4.01 -32.65 -21.98
C ALA A 39 -5.47 -32.26 -22.29
N HIS A 40 -5.99 -32.73 -23.39
CA HIS A 40 -7.42 -32.75 -23.64
C HIS A 40 -8.07 -33.95 -22.98
N GLY A 41 -8.83 -33.71 -21.90
CA GLY A 41 -9.87 -34.60 -21.40
C GLY A 41 -11.24 -34.00 -21.72
N PRO A 42 -12.21 -34.80 -22.17
CA PRO A 42 -13.48 -34.30 -22.72
C PRO A 42 -14.57 -34.24 -21.67
N LEU A 43 -14.98 -33.04 -21.25
CA LEU A 43 -16.28 -32.83 -20.58
C LEU A 43 -16.66 -31.35 -20.63
N THR A 44 -17.28 -30.93 -21.74
CA THR A 44 -18.25 -29.81 -21.79
C THR A 44 -18.75 -29.64 -23.24
N ARG A 45 -19.47 -30.62 -23.71
CA ARG A 45 -20.43 -30.43 -24.81
C ARG A 45 -21.80 -30.62 -24.21
N THR A 46 -22.46 -29.53 -23.79
CA THR A 46 -23.92 -29.36 -23.76
C THR A 46 -24.15 -27.97 -23.14
N LEU A 47 -24.32 -26.98 -24.00
CA LEU A 47 -25.01 -25.69 -23.75
C LEU A 47 -24.55 -24.62 -24.78
N ALA A 48 -24.56 -24.98 -26.06
CA ALA A 48 -24.38 -24.01 -27.14
C ALA A 48 -25.29 -24.36 -28.33
N THR A 49 -26.59 -24.50 -28.04
CA THR A 49 -27.57 -24.65 -29.12
C THR A 49 -28.94 -24.13 -28.66
N LEU A 50 -29.04 -22.81 -28.42
CA LEU A 50 -30.33 -22.10 -28.25
C LEU A 50 -30.12 -20.56 -28.32
N ALA A 51 -29.45 -20.07 -29.36
CA ALA A 51 -29.42 -18.64 -29.66
C ALA A 51 -29.12 -18.40 -31.16
N SER A 52 -29.88 -19.02 -32.06
CA SER A 52 -29.84 -18.64 -33.48
C SER A 52 -31.11 -19.05 -34.16
N THR A 53 -32.21 -18.39 -33.85
CA THR A 53 -33.41 -18.30 -34.74
C THR A 53 -34.29 -17.19 -34.16
N LEU A 54 -34.17 -16.00 -34.70
CA LEU A 54 -35.19 -14.97 -34.83
C LEU A 54 -34.55 -13.65 -35.30
N SER A 55 -34.15 -13.64 -36.56
CA SER A 55 -34.01 -12.39 -37.30
C SER A 55 -34.40 -12.66 -38.75
N ARG A 56 -35.60 -12.22 -39.12
CA ARG A 56 -36.00 -11.69 -40.42
C ARG A 56 -37.53 -11.71 -40.59
N LYS A 57 -38.17 -10.57 -40.56
CA LYS A 57 -38.92 -10.03 -41.67
C LYS A 57 -39.66 -8.76 -41.27
N GLY A 58 -39.22 -7.69 -41.84
CA GLY A 58 -39.96 -6.47 -41.85
C GLY A 58 -41.11 -6.57 -42.88
N ARG A 59 -42.14 -5.77 -42.64
CA ARG A 59 -42.86 -4.99 -43.64
C ARG A 59 -43.89 -4.14 -42.90
N GLY A 60 -43.86 -2.84 -43.18
CA GLY A 60 -44.79 -1.86 -42.69
C GLY A 60 -46.19 -2.02 -43.27
N TYR A 61 -47.15 -1.52 -42.56
CA TYR A 61 -48.40 -1.04 -43.16
C TYR A 61 -48.98 0.12 -42.34
N ARG A 62 -49.61 1.00 -43.08
CA ARG A 62 -50.20 2.30 -42.78
C ARG A 62 -51.38 2.24 -41.82
N SER A 63 -51.53 3.31 -41.09
CA SER A 63 -52.78 3.78 -40.40
C SER A 63 -53.97 3.86 -41.39
N PRO A 64 -55.18 3.67 -40.90
CA PRO A 64 -56.17 4.73 -41.07
C PRO A 64 -56.99 5.04 -39.82
N ARG A 65 -57.40 6.29 -39.79
CA ARG A 65 -58.42 6.90 -38.92
C ARG A 65 -59.77 6.17 -39.03
N HIS A 66 -60.57 6.11 -37.95
CA HIS A 66 -61.90 6.63 -37.87
C HIS A 66 -62.70 6.14 -36.66
N VAL A 67 -63.39 7.09 -36.04
CA VAL A 67 -64.80 7.14 -35.63
C VAL A 67 -65.17 6.52 -34.29
N GLY A 68 -65.63 7.40 -33.44
CA GLY A 68 -66.15 7.15 -32.11
C GLY A 68 -67.52 6.46 -32.10
N TRP A 69 -67.72 5.74 -30.99
CA TRP A 69 -69.05 5.37 -30.50
C TRP A 69 -69.13 5.62 -29.00
N TYR A 70 -70.06 6.49 -28.62
CA TYR A 70 -70.48 6.64 -27.25
C TYR A 70 -71.33 5.47 -26.84
N ALA A 71 -70.94 4.71 -25.87
CA ALA A 71 -71.81 3.76 -25.17
C ALA A 71 -71.96 4.23 -23.71
N ALA A 72 -73.16 4.64 -23.40
CA ALA A 72 -73.58 4.99 -22.07
C ALA A 72 -73.60 3.73 -21.18
N ILE A 73 -72.78 3.70 -20.12
CA ILE A 73 -72.82 2.66 -19.10
C ILE A 73 -73.68 3.18 -17.95
N VAL A 74 -74.82 2.53 -17.75
CA VAL A 74 -75.71 2.67 -16.58
C VAL A 74 -75.01 2.04 -15.39
N VAL A 75 -74.63 2.87 -14.40
CA VAL A 75 -74.06 2.36 -13.13
C VAL A 75 -75.21 1.90 -12.21
N ILE A 76 -75.36 0.60 -12.10
CA ILE A 76 -76.19 -0.03 -11.04
C ILE A 76 -75.34 -0.06 -9.77
N VAL A 77 -75.71 0.81 -8.81
CA VAL A 77 -75.12 0.78 -7.44
C VAL A 77 -75.76 -0.39 -6.68
N VAL A 78 -75.05 -1.50 -6.65
CA VAL A 78 -75.32 -2.60 -5.74
C VAL A 78 -74.54 -2.35 -4.46
N GLY A 79 -75.24 -2.08 -3.39
CA GLY A 79 -74.62 -1.88 -2.06
C GLY A 79 -73.95 -3.18 -1.61
N ILE A 80 -72.62 -3.13 -1.52
CA ILE A 80 -71.84 -4.20 -0.92
C ILE A 80 -71.61 -3.84 0.56
N PRO A 81 -71.92 -4.74 1.50
CA PRO A 81 -71.66 -4.46 2.92
C PRO A 81 -70.12 -4.31 3.13
N GLN A 82 -69.69 -3.23 3.77
CA GLN A 82 -68.32 -3.02 4.19
C GLN A 82 -67.97 -4.13 5.21
N ALA A 83 -67.27 -5.13 4.76
CA ALA A 83 -66.56 -6.00 5.66
C ALA A 83 -65.35 -5.19 6.20
N THR A 84 -65.43 -4.89 7.48
CA THR A 84 -64.27 -4.40 8.26
C THR A 84 -63.20 -5.48 8.23
N PHE A 85 -62.20 -5.32 7.37
CA PHE A 85 -60.99 -6.11 7.46
C PHE A 85 -60.29 -5.70 8.79
N ALA A 86 -60.36 -6.61 9.74
CA ALA A 86 -59.51 -6.55 10.89
C ALA A 86 -58.07 -6.52 10.40
N GLN A 87 -57.34 -5.45 10.68
CA GLN A 87 -55.88 -5.40 10.44
C GLN A 87 -55.22 -6.54 11.16
N ASP A 88 -54.67 -7.46 10.40
CA ASP A 88 -53.85 -8.55 10.91
C ASP A 88 -52.62 -7.94 11.62
N PRO A 89 -52.42 -8.14 12.92
CA PRO A 89 -51.34 -7.53 13.68
C PRO A 89 -49.96 -8.21 13.41
N ARG A 90 -49.77 -8.86 12.30
CA ARG A 90 -48.57 -9.67 12.01
C ARG A 90 -47.63 -9.12 10.94
N THR A 91 -47.60 -7.83 10.66
CA THR A 91 -46.44 -7.23 10.07
C THR A 91 -45.50 -6.71 11.16
N ALA A 92 -44.85 -7.64 11.85
CA ALA A 92 -43.65 -7.27 12.58
C ALA A 92 -42.72 -6.55 11.59
N PRO A 93 -42.13 -5.38 11.92
CA PRO A 93 -41.18 -4.72 11.05
C PRO A 93 -40.10 -5.74 10.73
N ALA A 94 -39.82 -5.93 9.42
CA ALA A 94 -38.72 -6.76 8.99
C ALA A 94 -37.50 -6.32 9.80
N SER A 95 -36.94 -7.22 10.59
CA SER A 95 -35.79 -6.93 11.43
C SER A 95 -34.68 -6.44 10.51
N GLN A 96 -34.40 -5.15 10.56
CA GLN A 96 -33.30 -4.58 9.77
C GLN A 96 -32.04 -5.31 10.18
N GLN A 97 -31.34 -5.85 9.20
CA GLN A 97 -30.09 -6.54 9.47
C GLN A 97 -29.14 -5.54 10.16
N PRO A 98 -28.38 -5.95 11.18
CA PRO A 98 -27.38 -5.10 11.79
C PRO A 98 -26.45 -4.56 10.70
N ARG A 99 -26.13 -3.27 10.77
CA ARG A 99 -25.28 -2.59 9.78
C ARG A 99 -24.01 -2.11 10.48
N ILE A 100 -22.85 -2.40 9.88
CA ILE A 100 -21.56 -1.84 10.27
C ILE A 100 -21.12 -0.85 9.20
N ALA A 101 -21.18 0.43 9.55
CA ALA A 101 -20.70 1.51 8.69
C ALA A 101 -19.25 1.86 9.06
N ILE A 102 -18.37 1.86 8.05
CA ILE A 102 -16.97 2.27 8.17
C ILE A 102 -16.85 3.66 7.54
N GLY A 103 -16.37 4.65 8.28
CA GLY A 103 -16.11 5.99 7.78
C GLY A 103 -14.74 6.03 7.08
N TYR A 104 -14.69 6.52 5.85
CA TYR A 104 -13.45 6.92 5.21
C TYR A 104 -13.32 8.42 5.31
N VAL A 105 -12.40 8.89 6.15
CA VAL A 105 -12.22 10.31 6.47
C VAL A 105 -11.03 10.86 5.70
N GLU A 106 -11.30 11.93 4.93
CA GLU A 106 -10.26 12.61 4.14
C GLU A 106 -10.31 14.12 4.34
N VAL A 107 -9.21 14.79 3.99
CA VAL A 107 -9.10 16.26 4.03
C VAL A 107 -9.27 16.84 2.63
N ALA A 108 -10.17 17.82 2.47
CA ALA A 108 -10.34 18.55 1.20
C ALA A 108 -9.07 19.33 0.85
N GLY A 109 -8.69 19.31 -0.45
CA GLY A 109 -7.52 20.07 -0.92
C GLY A 109 -6.19 19.65 -0.26
N ASP A 110 -6.06 18.40 0.16
CA ASP A 110 -4.82 17.89 0.77
C ASP A 110 -3.67 17.92 -0.22
N ALA A 111 -2.64 18.71 0.07
CA ALA A 111 -1.49 18.93 -0.79
C ALA A 111 -0.68 17.65 -1.09
N ARG A 112 -0.82 16.59 -0.29
CA ARG A 112 -0.18 15.30 -0.54
C ARG A 112 -0.65 14.64 -1.85
N TYR A 113 -1.83 15.03 -2.35
CA TYR A 113 -2.44 14.53 -3.58
C TYR A 113 -2.35 15.50 -4.75
N GLU A 114 -1.73 16.64 -4.57
CA GLU A 114 -1.39 17.51 -5.69
C GLU A 114 -0.33 16.83 -6.57
N PRO A 115 -0.42 16.99 -7.90
CA PRO A 115 0.59 16.43 -8.80
C PRO A 115 1.98 16.97 -8.48
N ILE A 116 2.94 16.07 -8.27
CA ILE A 116 4.34 16.46 -8.13
C ILE A 116 4.85 16.92 -9.48
N THR A 117 5.24 18.18 -9.56
CA THR A 117 5.74 18.79 -10.81
C THR A 117 7.22 19.14 -10.69
N GLY A 118 7.99 18.71 -11.68
CA GLY A 118 9.39 19.10 -11.81
C GLY A 118 9.57 20.38 -12.61
N PHE A 119 10.84 20.69 -12.89
CA PHE A 119 11.21 21.80 -13.74
C PHE A 119 10.47 21.76 -15.10
N GLY A 120 10.01 22.90 -15.57
CA GLY A 120 9.25 22.99 -16.82
C GLY A 120 7.78 22.55 -16.70
N ARG A 121 7.23 22.44 -15.48
CA ARG A 121 5.85 22.00 -15.18
C ARG A 121 5.54 20.56 -15.65
N LEU A 122 6.56 19.74 -15.83
CA LEU A 122 6.36 18.34 -16.14
C LEU A 122 5.76 17.63 -14.91
N VAL A 123 4.62 16.99 -15.07
CA VAL A 123 4.04 16.14 -14.02
C VAL A 123 4.89 14.87 -13.89
N LEU A 124 5.57 14.74 -12.76
CA LEU A 124 6.50 13.63 -12.49
C LEU A 124 5.80 12.45 -11.84
N LYS A 125 4.92 12.72 -10.88
CA LYS A 125 4.20 11.69 -10.12
C LYS A 125 2.84 12.25 -9.70
N THR A 126 1.81 11.44 -9.84
CA THR A 126 0.49 11.68 -9.23
C THR A 126 0.30 10.67 -8.12
N ARG A 127 -0.30 11.10 -7.02
CA ARG A 127 -0.73 10.23 -5.93
C ARG A 127 -2.24 10.24 -5.87
N GLU A 128 -2.81 9.07 -5.75
CA GLU A 128 -4.27 8.93 -5.61
C GLU A 128 -4.65 8.60 -4.17
N ARG A 129 -5.83 9.04 -3.74
CA ARG A 129 -6.35 8.70 -2.43
C ARG A 129 -6.62 7.19 -2.31
N PRO A 130 -6.32 6.59 -1.16
CA PRO A 130 -6.50 5.15 -0.96
C PRO A 130 -7.97 4.71 -0.76
N TYR A 131 -8.94 5.56 -1.09
CA TYR A 131 -10.36 5.24 -1.01
C TYR A 131 -10.71 3.99 -1.83
N THR A 132 -10.10 3.82 -3.01
CA THR A 132 -10.30 2.63 -3.84
C THR A 132 -9.86 1.35 -3.14
N GLY A 133 -8.78 1.39 -2.36
CA GLY A 133 -8.37 0.25 -1.53
C GLY A 133 -9.45 -0.16 -0.52
N ALA A 134 -10.03 0.82 0.19
CA ALA A 134 -11.14 0.56 1.10
C ALA A 134 -12.38 0.02 0.37
N GLN A 135 -12.68 0.52 -0.84
CA GLN A 135 -13.79 0.01 -1.66
C GLN A 135 -13.60 -1.47 -2.06
N VAL A 136 -12.39 -1.87 -2.45
CA VAL A 136 -12.08 -3.28 -2.76
C VAL A 136 -12.30 -4.16 -1.52
N GLY A 137 -11.87 -3.70 -0.34
CA GLY A 137 -12.14 -4.40 0.92
C GLY A 137 -13.63 -4.56 1.21
N LEU A 138 -14.44 -3.53 0.92
CA LEU A 138 -15.89 -3.59 1.04
C LEU A 138 -16.52 -4.55 0.01
N ASP A 139 -16.08 -4.51 -1.25
CA ASP A 139 -16.59 -5.42 -2.29
C ASP A 139 -16.35 -6.90 -1.90
N GLU A 140 -15.21 -7.20 -1.29
CA GLU A 140 -14.92 -8.53 -0.70
C GLU A 140 -15.85 -8.87 0.48
N ALA A 141 -16.19 -7.89 1.30
CA ALA A 141 -17.08 -8.05 2.44
C ALA A 141 -18.53 -8.38 2.02
N GLN A 142 -19.00 -7.87 0.87
CA GLN A 142 -20.35 -8.11 0.36
C GLN A 142 -20.68 -9.61 0.20
N ALA A 143 -19.69 -10.43 -0.15
CA ALA A 143 -19.87 -11.87 -0.23
C ALA A 143 -20.17 -12.49 1.15
N LEU A 144 -19.62 -11.93 2.23
CA LEU A 144 -19.78 -12.40 3.60
C LEU A 144 -21.04 -11.84 4.29
N SER A 145 -21.55 -10.68 3.87
CA SER A 145 -22.76 -10.05 4.43
C SER A 145 -23.96 -11.00 4.45
N ARG A 146 -24.14 -11.77 3.38
CA ARG A 146 -25.24 -12.75 3.29
C ARG A 146 -25.14 -13.87 4.32
N VAL A 147 -23.92 -14.32 4.61
CA VAL A 147 -23.65 -15.41 5.57
C VAL A 147 -23.81 -14.90 7.00
N LEU A 148 -23.31 -13.70 7.26
CA LEU A 148 -23.32 -13.09 8.60
C LEU A 148 -24.66 -12.46 8.94
N LYS A 149 -25.51 -12.19 7.95
CA LYS A 149 -26.71 -11.36 8.09
C LYS A 149 -26.41 -9.98 8.70
N ILE A 150 -25.26 -9.42 8.34
CA ILE A 150 -24.76 -8.11 8.74
C ILE A 150 -24.36 -7.37 7.48
N ASP A 151 -24.87 -6.14 7.31
CA ASP A 151 -24.53 -5.30 6.18
C ASP A 151 -23.28 -4.47 6.50
N PHE A 152 -22.34 -4.44 5.55
CA PHE A 152 -21.18 -3.57 5.61
C PHE A 152 -21.36 -2.39 4.65
N ALA A 153 -21.05 -1.20 5.12
CA ALA A 153 -21.08 0.03 4.32
C ALA A 153 -19.78 0.82 4.49
N LEU A 154 -19.38 1.51 3.44
CA LEU A 154 -18.26 2.47 3.46
C LEU A 154 -18.81 3.84 3.15
N GLU A 155 -18.65 4.79 4.06
CA GLU A 155 -19.14 6.16 3.93
C GLU A 155 -17.96 7.13 3.84
N ARG A 156 -17.91 7.92 2.76
CA ARG A 156 -16.89 8.94 2.57
C ARG A 156 -17.25 10.20 3.36
N ILE A 157 -16.33 10.70 4.17
CA ILE A 157 -16.48 11.85 5.04
C ILE A 157 -15.33 12.80 4.74
N THR A 158 -15.65 14.02 4.32
CA THR A 158 -14.65 15.01 3.96
C THR A 158 -14.58 16.08 5.05
N ALA A 159 -13.41 16.27 5.65
CA ALA A 159 -13.09 17.39 6.52
C ALA A 159 -12.56 18.56 5.68
N ALA A 160 -12.91 19.81 6.00
CA ALA A 160 -12.42 20.95 5.23
C ALA A 160 -10.94 21.26 5.49
N SER A 161 -10.40 20.80 6.65
CA SER A 161 -8.99 20.95 7.01
C SER A 161 -8.53 19.80 7.92
N ALA A 162 -7.21 19.66 8.10
CA ALA A 162 -6.63 18.70 9.06
C ALA A 162 -7.16 18.90 10.49
N ALA A 163 -7.40 20.15 10.90
CA ALA A 163 -7.92 20.48 12.23
C ALA A 163 -9.37 20.00 12.45
N GLU A 164 -10.15 19.86 11.38
CA GLU A 164 -11.56 19.46 11.45
C GLU A 164 -11.77 17.95 11.43
N VAL A 165 -10.73 17.16 11.14
CA VAL A 165 -10.80 15.68 11.10
C VAL A 165 -11.40 15.12 12.40
N ALA A 166 -10.97 15.63 13.55
CA ALA A 166 -11.48 15.22 14.85
C ALA A 166 -12.98 15.47 14.99
N GLY A 167 -13.45 16.65 14.57
CA GLY A 167 -14.86 17.05 14.65
C GLY A 167 -15.76 16.17 13.80
N VAL A 168 -15.39 15.91 12.54
CA VAL A 168 -16.22 15.10 11.64
C VAL A 168 -16.28 13.63 12.08
N VAL A 169 -15.21 13.09 12.67
CA VAL A 169 -15.21 11.72 13.25
C VAL A 169 -16.16 11.62 14.44
N VAL A 170 -16.06 12.55 15.40
CA VAL A 170 -16.95 12.57 16.57
C VAL A 170 -18.41 12.77 16.15
N GLN A 171 -18.67 13.70 15.24
CA GLN A 171 -20.01 13.92 14.71
C GLN A 171 -20.60 12.67 14.04
N ALA A 172 -19.80 11.98 13.22
CA ALA A 172 -20.25 10.74 12.58
C ALA A 172 -20.53 9.62 13.60
N ARG A 173 -19.76 9.53 14.67
CA ARG A 173 -20.04 8.61 15.79
C ARG A 173 -21.38 8.94 16.45
N GLU A 174 -21.63 10.21 16.77
CA GLU A 174 -22.81 10.65 17.51
C GLU A 174 -24.10 10.63 16.67
N THR A 175 -23.99 11.00 15.38
CA THR A 175 -25.20 11.16 14.53
C THR A 175 -25.51 9.94 13.65
N ARG A 176 -24.54 9.08 13.38
CA ARG A 176 -24.65 7.94 12.44
C ARG A 176 -24.27 6.60 13.07
N ASP A 177 -23.97 6.58 14.39
CA ASP A 177 -23.55 5.41 15.15
C ASP A 177 -22.36 4.64 14.52
N MET A 178 -21.40 5.41 13.97
CA MET A 178 -20.20 4.85 13.34
C MET A 178 -19.10 4.67 14.36
N HIS A 179 -18.46 3.50 14.36
CA HIS A 179 -17.42 3.15 15.31
C HIS A 179 -16.03 2.99 14.66
N PHE A 180 -15.97 2.66 13.38
CA PHE A 180 -14.73 2.38 12.67
C PHE A 180 -14.46 3.47 11.62
N PHE A 181 -13.23 3.99 11.62
CA PHE A 181 -12.84 5.05 10.70
C PHE A 181 -11.49 4.77 10.07
N ILE A 182 -11.39 4.85 8.75
CA ILE A 182 -10.13 4.86 8.01
C ILE A 182 -9.78 6.32 7.80
N VAL A 183 -8.62 6.73 8.29
CA VAL A 183 -8.21 8.14 8.29
C VAL A 183 -7.11 8.35 7.25
N ASP A 184 -7.47 9.10 6.21
CA ASP A 184 -6.58 9.62 5.18
C ASP A 184 -6.35 11.10 5.44
N ALA A 185 -5.39 11.39 6.31
CA ALA A 185 -5.06 12.76 6.73
C ALA A 185 -3.55 12.92 6.96
N PRO A 186 -3.02 14.15 6.88
CA PRO A 186 -1.63 14.43 7.25
C PRO A 186 -1.41 14.22 8.75
N ALA A 187 -0.15 14.04 9.15
CA ALA A 187 0.22 13.64 10.51
C ALA A 187 -0.27 14.61 11.60
N ASP A 188 -0.34 15.89 11.31
CA ASP A 188 -0.81 16.93 12.24
C ASP A 188 -2.29 16.79 12.63
N ALA A 189 -3.11 16.13 11.80
CA ALA A 189 -4.50 15.82 12.11
C ALA A 189 -4.66 14.81 13.25
N PHE A 190 -3.68 13.95 13.48
CA PHE A 190 -3.82 12.80 14.40
C PHE A 190 -3.77 13.19 15.87
N LYS A 191 -3.05 14.25 16.26
CA LYS A 191 -2.97 14.69 17.67
C LYS A 191 -4.32 15.24 18.16
N PRO A 192 -4.99 16.15 17.43
CA PRO A 192 -6.37 16.56 17.76
C PRO A 192 -7.35 15.40 17.76
N LEU A 193 -7.26 14.52 16.73
CA LEU A 193 -8.11 13.34 16.61
C LEU A 193 -8.00 12.44 17.84
N ALA A 194 -6.78 12.04 18.21
CA ALA A 194 -6.54 11.18 19.37
C ALA A 194 -7.08 11.78 20.67
N GLY A 195 -6.96 13.08 20.87
CA GLY A 195 -7.57 13.78 22.01
C GLY A 195 -9.09 13.71 22.02
N ALA A 196 -9.72 13.90 20.85
CA ALA A 196 -11.17 13.94 20.73
C ALA A 196 -11.84 12.56 20.84
N ILE A 197 -11.18 11.48 20.39
CA ILE A 197 -11.75 10.12 20.41
C ILE A 197 -11.39 9.32 21.67
N ARG A 198 -10.55 9.87 22.54
CA ARG A 198 -10.11 9.20 23.76
C ARG A 198 -11.28 8.76 24.64
N GLY A 199 -11.29 7.47 25.01
CA GLY A 199 -12.33 6.88 25.84
C GLY A 199 -13.71 6.76 25.19
N ARG A 200 -13.80 7.02 23.87
CA ARG A 200 -15.03 6.80 23.10
C ARG A 200 -15.01 5.44 22.42
N ASP A 201 -16.19 4.92 22.10
CA ASP A 201 -16.33 3.68 21.31
C ASP A 201 -16.01 3.93 19.83
N ILE A 202 -14.75 4.28 19.57
CA ILE A 202 -14.20 4.56 18.24
C ILE A 202 -12.88 3.79 18.09
N LEU A 203 -12.65 3.23 16.91
CA LEU A 203 -11.36 2.73 16.47
C LEU A 203 -11.03 3.34 15.12
N ALA A 204 -9.97 4.15 15.07
CA ALA A 204 -9.52 4.84 13.87
C ALA A 204 -8.24 4.19 13.31
N PHE A 205 -8.24 3.90 12.01
CA PHE A 205 -7.12 3.29 11.30
C PHE A 205 -6.36 4.37 10.53
N ASN A 206 -5.12 4.61 10.91
CA ASN A 206 -4.20 5.47 10.16
C ASN A 206 -3.67 4.73 8.94
N ALA A 207 -4.12 5.09 7.75
CA ALA A 207 -3.77 4.45 6.50
C ALA A 207 -2.74 5.23 5.65
N THR A 208 -2.36 6.45 6.02
CA THR A 208 -1.57 7.32 5.13
C THR A 208 -0.42 8.08 5.79
N ALA A 209 -0.36 8.18 7.12
CA ALA A 209 0.69 8.89 7.83
C ALA A 209 1.73 7.90 8.41
N ALA A 210 2.98 7.98 7.90
CA ALA A 210 4.07 7.06 8.25
C ALA A 210 4.96 7.56 9.39
N GLU A 211 4.77 8.78 9.87
CA GLU A 211 5.61 9.45 10.86
C GLU A 211 5.70 8.65 12.16
N ASP A 212 6.93 8.39 12.62
CA ASP A 212 7.22 7.59 13.81
C ASP A 212 6.62 8.22 15.09
N ALA A 213 6.53 9.55 15.15
CA ALA A 213 5.97 10.28 16.28
C ALA A 213 4.53 9.86 16.62
N LEU A 214 3.75 9.41 15.63
CA LEU A 214 2.39 8.92 15.84
C LEU A 214 2.33 7.61 16.64
N ARG A 215 3.42 6.82 16.64
CA ARG A 215 3.56 5.54 17.35
C ARG A 215 4.32 5.70 18.65
N ARG A 216 5.02 6.81 18.83
CA ARG A 216 5.90 7.09 19.98
C ARG A 216 5.27 8.09 20.94
N GLU A 217 5.25 9.37 20.54
CA GLU A 217 4.85 10.48 21.40
C GLU A 217 3.32 10.59 21.50
N LEU A 218 2.59 10.28 20.42
CA LEU A 218 1.13 10.39 20.43
C LEU A 218 0.48 9.27 21.25
N CYS A 219 0.86 8.02 21.05
CA CYS A 219 0.48 6.85 21.85
C CYS A 219 -1.01 6.81 22.25
N ALA A 220 -1.91 6.60 21.28
CA ALA A 220 -3.38 6.63 21.50
C ALA A 220 -4.01 5.26 21.34
N ALA A 221 -4.79 4.83 22.34
CA ALA A 221 -5.42 3.50 22.41
C ALA A 221 -6.55 3.28 21.39
N GLU A 222 -7.08 4.34 20.83
CA GLU A 222 -8.14 4.33 19.82
C GLU A 222 -7.61 4.44 18.38
N LEU A 223 -6.26 4.48 18.21
CA LEU A 223 -5.62 4.51 16.91
C LEU A 223 -4.94 3.16 16.60
N VAL A 224 -5.13 2.69 15.39
CA VAL A 224 -4.40 1.55 14.80
C VAL A 224 -3.67 2.06 13.57
N HIS A 225 -2.39 1.74 13.43
CA HIS A 225 -1.57 2.18 12.30
C HIS A 225 -1.42 1.06 11.30
N THR A 226 -2.15 1.11 10.18
CA THR A 226 -2.10 0.08 9.13
C THR A 226 -1.01 0.30 8.10
N LEU A 227 -0.51 1.53 7.96
CA LEU A 227 0.67 1.83 7.15
C LEU A 227 1.94 1.59 7.98
N PRO A 228 3.03 1.01 7.42
CA PRO A 228 4.31 0.90 8.11
C PRO A 228 4.87 2.28 8.45
N SER A 229 5.48 2.41 9.63
CA SER A 229 6.20 3.64 10.02
C SER A 229 7.46 3.85 9.18
N LEU A 230 8.05 5.06 9.22
CA LEU A 230 9.33 5.34 8.59
C LEU A 230 10.43 4.42 9.15
N ALA A 231 10.43 4.17 10.46
CA ALA A 231 11.35 3.23 11.09
C ALA A 231 11.21 1.82 10.52
N MET A 232 9.97 1.30 10.35
CA MET A 232 9.76 -0.02 9.74
C MET A 232 10.28 -0.08 8.29
N GLN A 233 10.07 0.97 7.53
CA GLN A 233 10.50 1.06 6.13
C GLN A 233 12.02 1.09 6.02
N THR A 234 12.68 1.93 6.81
CA THR A 234 14.15 2.03 6.80
C THR A 234 14.81 0.80 7.42
N ASP A 235 14.21 0.17 8.44
CA ASP A 235 14.67 -1.10 9.01
C ASP A 235 14.67 -2.21 7.95
N ALA A 236 13.57 -2.34 7.21
CA ALA A 236 13.44 -3.31 6.12
C ALA A 236 14.56 -3.13 5.07
N LEU A 237 14.76 -1.88 4.65
CA LEU A 237 15.76 -1.54 3.66
C LEU A 237 17.17 -1.85 4.18
N VAL A 238 17.51 -1.39 5.39
CA VAL A 238 18.85 -1.58 5.96
C VAL A 238 19.15 -3.06 6.24
N GLN A 239 18.18 -3.86 6.72
CA GLN A 239 18.35 -5.31 6.85
C GLN A 239 18.77 -5.95 5.51
N TYR A 240 18.08 -5.58 4.42
CA TYR A 240 18.42 -6.07 3.08
C TYR A 240 19.83 -5.64 2.66
N LEU A 241 20.16 -4.37 2.80
CA LEU A 241 21.48 -3.85 2.42
C LEU A 241 22.60 -4.56 3.19
N VAL A 242 22.45 -4.72 4.50
CA VAL A 242 23.43 -5.42 5.35
C VAL A 242 23.55 -6.90 4.99
N SER A 243 22.44 -7.58 4.66
CA SER A 243 22.47 -8.97 4.18
C SER A 243 23.26 -9.13 2.88
N ARG A 244 23.24 -8.09 2.04
CA ARG A 244 24.03 -8.00 0.79
C ARG A 244 25.48 -7.54 1.03
N LYS A 245 25.85 -7.26 2.28
CA LYS A 245 27.15 -6.67 2.69
C LYS A 245 27.35 -5.22 2.21
N TRP A 246 26.30 -4.52 1.84
CA TRP A 246 26.29 -3.12 1.45
C TRP A 246 26.04 -2.26 2.70
N ARG A 247 27.10 -1.93 3.41
CA ARG A 247 27.02 -1.30 4.72
C ARG A 247 27.34 0.19 4.73
N ASP A 248 28.05 0.66 3.74
CA ASP A 248 28.51 2.04 3.65
C ASP A 248 27.57 2.86 2.74
N LEU A 249 26.84 3.78 3.37
CA LEU A 249 25.77 4.53 2.72
C LEU A 249 26.21 5.98 2.45
N LEU A 250 26.13 6.43 1.19
CA LEU A 250 26.13 7.83 0.82
C LEU A 250 24.69 8.33 0.83
N VAL A 251 24.39 9.38 1.59
CA VAL A 251 23.02 9.92 1.71
C VAL A 251 22.91 11.24 0.95
N PHE A 252 21.95 11.32 0.05
CA PHE A 252 21.49 12.58 -0.55
C PHE A 252 20.22 13.02 0.18
N GLU A 253 20.23 14.23 0.73
CA GLU A 253 19.17 14.74 1.58
C GLU A 253 18.54 16.00 1.01
N GLY A 254 17.23 15.91 0.76
CA GLY A 254 16.42 17.04 0.32
C GLY A 254 16.13 18.05 1.43
N PRO A 255 15.57 19.21 1.07
CA PRO A 255 15.34 20.32 1.99
C PRO A 255 14.02 20.22 2.77
N LEU A 256 13.14 19.26 2.47
CA LEU A 256 11.84 19.17 3.09
C LEU A 256 11.92 18.54 4.50
N PRO A 257 11.06 18.94 5.44
CA PRO A 257 10.99 18.30 6.75
C PRO A 257 10.78 16.77 6.66
N ALA A 258 10.04 16.30 5.67
CA ALA A 258 9.82 14.87 5.44
C ALA A 258 11.13 14.15 5.03
N ASP A 259 12.03 14.81 4.28
CA ASP A 259 13.34 14.26 3.93
C ASP A 259 14.21 14.08 5.17
N ALA A 260 14.24 15.09 6.03
CA ALA A 260 14.96 15.03 7.30
C ALA A 260 14.42 13.93 8.24
N MET A 261 13.09 13.73 8.29
CA MET A 261 12.47 12.63 9.06
C MET A 261 12.90 11.26 8.52
N LEU A 262 12.91 11.10 7.20
CA LEU A 262 13.33 9.86 6.54
C LEU A 262 14.82 9.57 6.81
N VAL A 263 15.69 10.58 6.71
CA VAL A 263 17.13 10.44 7.02
C VAL A 263 17.32 10.09 8.50
N LYS A 264 16.53 10.69 9.40
CA LYS A 264 16.60 10.36 10.83
C LYS A 264 16.20 8.91 11.12
N ALA A 265 15.16 8.41 10.46
CA ALA A 265 14.77 7.01 10.56
C ALA A 265 15.90 6.09 10.02
N LEU A 266 16.52 6.45 8.89
CA LEU A 266 17.67 5.72 8.34
C LEU A 266 18.86 5.68 9.30
N GLU A 267 19.20 6.79 9.98
CA GLU A 267 20.28 6.85 10.97
C GLU A 267 20.05 5.83 12.11
N ASN A 268 18.80 5.76 12.59
CA ASN A 268 18.42 4.83 13.65
C ASN A 268 18.54 3.37 13.15
N SER A 269 18.02 3.08 11.96
CA SER A 269 18.11 1.75 11.35
C SER A 269 19.56 1.34 11.05
N ALA A 270 20.37 2.26 10.53
CA ALA A 270 21.79 2.01 10.28
C ALA A 270 22.53 1.63 11.58
N LYS A 271 22.27 2.35 12.67
CA LYS A 271 22.81 2.02 13.99
C LYS A 271 22.30 0.66 14.49
N LYS A 272 21.01 0.38 14.33
CA LYS A 272 20.36 -0.85 14.79
C LYS A 272 20.93 -2.10 14.10
N PHE A 273 21.17 -2.05 12.80
CA PHE A 273 21.58 -3.20 11.98
C PHE A 273 23.05 -3.18 11.54
N GLY A 274 23.84 -2.21 11.96
CA GLY A 274 25.28 -2.18 11.69
C GLY A 274 25.68 -1.70 10.30
N ALA A 275 24.90 -0.81 9.69
CA ALA A 275 25.30 0.00 8.54
C ALA A 275 25.93 1.33 8.99
N ARG A 276 26.56 2.07 8.08
CA ARG A 276 27.22 3.34 8.35
C ARG A 276 26.88 4.37 7.29
N ILE A 277 26.54 5.57 7.70
CA ILE A 277 26.44 6.71 6.79
C ILE A 277 27.84 7.31 6.68
N VAL A 278 28.47 7.17 5.51
CA VAL A 278 29.84 7.64 5.27
C VAL A 278 29.91 9.11 4.89
N ALA A 279 28.84 9.63 4.28
CA ALA A 279 28.67 11.04 3.98
C ALA A 279 27.20 11.42 3.82
N ARG A 280 26.86 12.68 4.11
CA ARG A 280 25.55 13.31 3.81
C ARG A 280 25.82 14.47 2.87
N GLN A 281 25.12 14.51 1.77
CA GLN A 281 25.20 15.55 0.75
C GLN A 281 23.81 16.20 0.62
N PRO A 282 23.63 17.41 1.13
CA PRO A 282 22.38 18.12 0.93
C PRO A 282 22.27 18.60 -0.50
N PHE A 283 21.07 18.54 -1.05
CA PHE A 283 20.75 19.16 -2.34
C PHE A 283 19.60 20.16 -2.20
N LYS A 284 19.51 21.09 -3.12
CA LYS A 284 18.45 22.10 -3.14
C LYS A 284 17.79 22.10 -4.52
N PRO A 285 16.62 21.50 -4.67
CA PRO A 285 15.87 21.61 -5.92
C PRO A 285 15.59 23.07 -6.23
N GLY A 286 15.77 23.47 -7.47
CA GLY A 286 15.59 24.86 -7.88
C GLY A 286 15.35 24.98 -9.36
N THR A 287 14.77 26.12 -9.76
CA THR A 287 14.56 26.49 -11.17
C THR A 287 15.77 27.19 -11.76
N ASP A 288 16.73 27.67 -10.94
CA ASP A 288 17.96 28.30 -11.39
C ASP A 288 18.91 27.24 -11.99
N PRO A 289 19.32 27.35 -13.26
CA PRO A 289 20.26 26.41 -13.87
C PRO A 289 21.58 26.27 -13.10
N ARG A 290 22.09 27.36 -12.50
CA ARG A 290 23.36 27.37 -11.76
C ARG A 290 23.25 26.56 -10.44
N GLU A 291 22.10 26.60 -9.77
CA GLU A 291 21.87 25.77 -8.60
C GLU A 291 21.69 24.29 -9.01
N ARG A 292 21.11 24.01 -10.17
CA ARG A 292 21.02 22.66 -10.72
C ARG A 292 22.38 22.05 -11.03
N GLU A 293 23.32 22.82 -11.57
CA GLU A 293 24.70 22.36 -11.79
C GLU A 293 25.38 21.96 -10.49
N LYS A 294 25.16 22.69 -9.40
CA LYS A 294 25.69 22.32 -8.06
C LYS A 294 25.08 21.05 -7.47
N ASN A 295 23.88 20.70 -7.90
CA ASN A 295 23.14 19.51 -7.48
C ASN A 295 23.32 18.34 -8.48
N ASP A 296 24.36 18.36 -9.32
CA ASP A 296 24.67 17.22 -10.19
C ASP A 296 24.98 15.98 -9.33
N PRO A 297 24.24 14.86 -9.51
CA PRO A 297 24.54 13.62 -8.79
C PRO A 297 26.00 13.16 -8.95
N ALA A 298 26.65 13.44 -10.08
CA ALA A 298 28.05 13.11 -10.28
C ALA A 298 28.95 13.91 -9.32
N LEU A 299 28.72 15.22 -9.16
CA LEU A 299 29.46 16.04 -8.22
C LEU A 299 29.20 15.64 -6.78
N LEU A 300 27.95 15.42 -6.40
CA LEU A 300 27.55 15.05 -5.05
C LEU A 300 28.05 13.67 -4.65
N SER A 301 28.22 12.75 -5.61
CA SER A 301 28.74 11.40 -5.36
C SER A 301 30.27 11.30 -5.45
N ALA A 302 30.97 12.36 -5.86
CA ALA A 302 32.43 12.40 -5.96
C ALA A 302 33.09 12.68 -4.58
N ILE A 303 32.91 11.77 -3.65
CA ILE A 303 33.49 11.85 -2.30
C ILE A 303 34.77 11.02 -2.17
N ASN A 304 35.66 11.42 -1.25
CA ASN A 304 36.94 10.74 -1.00
C ASN A 304 36.83 9.40 -0.24
N ARG A 305 35.64 9.04 0.19
CA ARG A 305 35.36 7.76 0.87
C ARG A 305 34.69 6.80 -0.09
N ASP A 306 34.90 5.51 0.10
CA ASP A 306 34.13 4.51 -0.62
C ASP A 306 32.73 4.37 0.00
N TYR A 307 31.77 3.96 -0.82
CA TYR A 307 30.39 3.67 -0.39
C TYR A 307 29.83 2.54 -1.24
N ASP A 308 28.92 1.78 -0.65
CA ASP A 308 28.29 0.63 -1.31
C ASP A 308 26.97 1.00 -1.99
N VAL A 309 26.26 2.00 -1.45
CA VAL A 309 24.89 2.36 -1.84
C VAL A 309 24.70 3.87 -1.75
N VAL A 310 23.87 4.41 -2.64
CA VAL A 310 23.37 5.78 -2.56
C VAL A 310 21.93 5.77 -2.05
N PHE A 311 21.71 6.35 -0.89
CA PHE A 311 20.37 6.56 -0.33
C PHE A 311 19.89 7.97 -0.67
N VAL A 312 18.70 8.08 -1.22
CA VAL A 312 18.08 9.35 -1.60
C VAL A 312 16.85 9.62 -0.74
N ALA A 313 16.82 10.74 -0.03
CA ALA A 313 15.65 11.27 0.64
C ALA A 313 15.14 12.49 -0.12
N ASP A 314 14.13 12.29 -0.95
CA ASP A 314 13.50 13.32 -1.78
C ASP A 314 12.00 13.10 -1.95
N HIS A 315 11.21 13.74 -1.11
CA HIS A 315 9.75 13.70 -1.21
C HIS A 315 9.20 14.50 -2.39
N ALA A 316 9.98 15.45 -2.91
CA ALA A 316 9.64 16.22 -4.10
C ALA A 316 9.90 15.45 -5.39
N PHE A 317 10.66 14.37 -5.35
CA PHE A 317 10.96 13.48 -6.48
C PHE A 317 11.69 14.13 -7.69
N ASP A 318 11.90 15.44 -7.71
CA ASP A 318 12.52 16.12 -8.85
C ASP A 318 14.02 15.83 -8.98
N PHE A 319 14.74 15.75 -7.86
CA PHE A 319 16.13 15.37 -7.84
C PHE A 319 16.30 13.84 -7.91
N ALA A 320 15.54 13.09 -7.13
CA ALA A 320 15.67 11.63 -7.03
C ALA A 320 15.67 10.95 -8.39
N ARG A 321 14.76 11.33 -9.30
CA ARG A 321 14.66 10.76 -10.65
C ARG A 321 15.90 10.92 -11.51
N THR A 322 16.81 11.84 -11.15
CA THR A 322 18.06 12.10 -11.89
C THR A 322 19.26 11.32 -11.33
N VAL A 323 19.14 10.70 -10.15
CA VAL A 323 20.26 10.04 -9.46
C VAL A 323 20.68 8.72 -10.11
N PRO A 324 19.73 7.80 -10.45
CA PRO A 324 20.09 6.54 -11.09
C PRO A 324 20.92 6.79 -12.36
N TYR A 325 22.04 6.06 -12.51
CA TYR A 325 22.98 6.14 -13.63
C TYR A 325 23.81 7.44 -13.76
N HIS A 326 23.62 8.44 -12.87
CA HIS A 326 24.37 9.70 -12.92
C HIS A 326 25.41 9.84 -11.78
N THR A 327 25.56 8.86 -10.93
CA THR A 327 26.61 8.84 -9.90
C THR A 327 27.96 8.45 -10.49
N VAL A 328 29.07 8.94 -9.93
CA VAL A 328 30.44 8.62 -10.42
C VAL A 328 30.83 7.15 -10.27
N ARG A 329 30.13 6.42 -9.41
CA ARG A 329 30.32 4.97 -9.20
C ARG A 329 29.02 4.25 -9.48
N ALA A 330 29.09 3.14 -10.20
CA ALA A 330 27.94 2.27 -10.43
C ALA A 330 27.57 1.54 -9.12
N ARG A 331 26.71 2.16 -8.33
CA ARG A 331 26.21 1.68 -7.05
C ARG A 331 24.68 1.64 -7.06
N PRO A 332 24.04 0.71 -6.32
CA PRO A 332 22.59 0.74 -6.15
C PRO A 332 22.11 2.07 -5.58
N VAL A 333 20.99 2.55 -6.10
CA VAL A 333 20.27 3.71 -5.59
C VAL A 333 19.03 3.21 -4.87
N VAL A 334 18.76 3.74 -3.67
CA VAL A 334 17.67 3.28 -2.82
C VAL A 334 17.01 4.44 -2.08
N GLY A 335 15.84 4.25 -1.52
CA GLY A 335 15.13 5.24 -0.70
C GLY A 335 13.91 5.80 -1.39
N SER A 336 13.94 7.04 -1.88
CA SER A 336 12.80 7.68 -2.57
C SER A 336 12.71 7.32 -4.06
N ILE A 337 13.65 6.54 -4.57
CA ILE A 337 13.73 6.12 -5.97
C ILE A 337 14.42 4.75 -6.06
N ASP A 338 14.15 4.03 -7.12
CA ASP A 338 14.70 2.74 -7.50
C ASP A 338 14.29 1.63 -6.53
N LEU A 339 15.07 1.28 -5.53
CA LEU A 339 14.66 0.31 -4.52
C LEU A 339 13.98 1.02 -3.34
N GLU A 340 12.66 0.99 -3.32
CA GLU A 340 11.81 1.65 -2.31
C GLU A 340 11.21 0.64 -1.33
N PRO A 341 11.24 0.90 0.01
CA PRO A 341 10.48 0.11 0.97
C PRO A 341 9.00 0.55 0.96
N THR A 342 8.08 -0.41 0.79
CA THR A 342 6.65 -0.10 0.68
C THR A 342 5.76 -1.14 1.37
N ALA A 343 4.55 -0.72 1.76
CA ALA A 343 3.56 -1.65 2.30
C ALA A 343 3.02 -2.61 1.26
N TRP A 344 2.96 -2.19 -0.01
CA TRP A 344 2.45 -3.01 -1.11
C TRP A 344 3.03 -2.56 -2.43
N HIS A 345 3.25 -3.53 -3.32
CA HIS A 345 3.62 -3.27 -4.70
C HIS A 345 2.84 -4.18 -5.64
N TRP A 346 2.39 -3.65 -6.75
CA TRP A 346 1.53 -4.33 -7.72
C TRP A 346 2.19 -5.56 -8.38
N THR A 347 3.53 -5.60 -8.40
CA THR A 347 4.30 -6.74 -8.93
C THR A 347 4.48 -7.88 -7.90
N TRP A 348 3.86 -7.80 -6.71
CA TRP A 348 3.91 -8.90 -5.76
C TRP A 348 3.05 -10.06 -6.26
N GLU A 349 3.69 -11.21 -6.58
CA GLU A 349 3.05 -12.34 -7.26
C GLU A 349 2.66 -13.49 -6.33
N HIS A 350 2.95 -13.39 -5.03
CA HIS A 350 2.76 -14.46 -4.07
C HIS A 350 1.51 -14.26 -3.19
N ASN A 351 1.10 -15.30 -2.49
CA ASN A 351 0.12 -15.27 -1.40
C ASN A 351 -1.24 -14.66 -1.79
N GLY A 352 -1.71 -14.86 -3.00
CA GLY A 352 -2.99 -14.34 -3.48
C GLY A 352 -2.98 -12.86 -3.86
N ALA A 353 -1.81 -12.23 -3.92
CA ALA A 353 -1.69 -10.83 -4.32
C ALA A 353 -2.16 -10.54 -5.76
N PRO A 354 -1.91 -11.38 -6.77
CA PRO A 354 -2.42 -11.14 -8.12
C PRO A 354 -3.93 -10.98 -8.17
N GLN A 355 -4.68 -11.73 -7.34
CA GLN A 355 -6.14 -11.62 -7.28
C GLN A 355 -6.58 -10.29 -6.63
N VAL A 356 -5.87 -9.81 -5.62
CA VAL A 356 -6.13 -8.49 -5.01
C VAL A 356 -5.82 -7.38 -6.01
N ASN A 357 -4.67 -7.44 -6.68
CA ASN A 357 -4.27 -6.48 -7.71
C ASN A 357 -5.29 -6.42 -8.85
N ALA A 358 -5.73 -7.56 -9.40
CA ALA A 358 -6.71 -7.60 -10.48
C ALA A 358 -8.06 -6.98 -10.07
N ARG A 359 -8.54 -7.23 -8.82
CA ARG A 359 -9.74 -6.57 -8.30
C ARG A 359 -9.57 -5.07 -8.15
N PHE A 360 -8.40 -4.66 -7.66
CA PHE A 360 -8.08 -3.26 -7.48
C PHE A 360 -7.98 -2.52 -8.83
N GLU A 361 -7.25 -3.05 -9.80
CA GLU A 361 -7.12 -2.48 -11.14
C GLU A 361 -8.47 -2.32 -11.83
N LYS A 362 -9.32 -3.34 -11.73
CA LYS A 362 -10.69 -3.27 -12.24
C LYS A 362 -11.51 -2.14 -11.58
N ARG A 363 -11.34 -1.94 -10.26
CA ARG A 363 -12.09 -0.93 -9.51
C ARG A 363 -11.57 0.48 -9.73
N SER A 364 -10.25 0.63 -9.92
CA SER A 364 -9.57 1.91 -10.12
C SER A 364 -9.58 2.42 -11.56
N GLY A 365 -10.02 1.62 -12.53
CA GLY A 365 -9.91 1.96 -13.95
C GLY A 365 -8.52 1.76 -14.55
N GLY A 366 -7.73 0.82 -14.00
CA GLY A 366 -6.42 0.44 -14.52
C GLY A 366 -5.23 0.97 -13.72
N ARG A 367 -5.45 1.72 -12.62
CA ARG A 367 -4.38 2.12 -11.71
C ARG A 367 -3.89 0.92 -10.88
N HIS A 368 -2.59 0.83 -10.66
CA HIS A 368 -2.00 -0.18 -9.78
C HIS A 368 -2.20 0.16 -8.30
N MET A 369 -2.32 -0.88 -7.49
CA MET A 369 -2.45 -0.77 -6.03
C MET A 369 -1.13 -0.35 -5.39
N GLU A 370 -1.17 0.68 -4.55
CA GLU A 370 -0.02 1.20 -3.79
C GLU A 370 -0.10 0.83 -2.30
N GLY A 371 0.95 1.15 -1.54
CA GLY A 371 1.03 0.84 -0.12
C GLY A 371 -0.07 1.44 0.74
N THR A 372 -0.50 2.67 0.45
CA THR A 372 -1.62 3.33 1.16
C THR A 372 -2.97 2.70 0.82
N ASP A 373 -3.17 2.27 -0.44
CA ASP A 373 -4.37 1.52 -0.82
C ASP A 373 -4.48 0.21 -0.05
N TRP A 374 -3.35 -0.51 0.06
CA TRP A 374 -3.30 -1.74 0.86
C TRP A 374 -3.59 -1.47 2.33
N ALA A 375 -3.08 -0.38 2.89
CA ALA A 375 -3.34 0.00 4.28
C ALA A 375 -4.82 0.32 4.55
N ALA A 376 -5.52 0.93 3.59
CA ALA A 376 -6.96 1.17 3.67
C ALA A 376 -7.76 -0.13 3.44
N TRP A 377 -7.35 -0.99 2.51
CA TRP A 377 -7.95 -2.28 2.25
C TRP A 377 -7.88 -3.21 3.46
N ILE A 378 -6.70 -3.33 4.10
CA ILE A 378 -6.53 -4.20 5.27
C ILE A 378 -7.33 -3.68 6.47
N ALA A 379 -7.51 -2.37 6.63
CA ALA A 379 -8.35 -1.80 7.69
C ALA A 379 -9.80 -2.28 7.57
N VAL A 380 -10.40 -2.25 6.37
CA VAL A 380 -11.74 -2.83 6.12
C VAL A 380 -11.74 -4.32 6.41
N LYS A 381 -10.76 -5.04 5.91
CA LYS A 381 -10.64 -6.50 6.10
C LYS A 381 -10.55 -6.88 7.58
N MET A 382 -9.86 -6.11 8.39
CA MET A 382 -9.77 -6.33 9.85
C MET A 382 -11.13 -6.23 10.52
N VAL A 383 -11.94 -5.21 10.20
CA VAL A 383 -13.30 -5.04 10.74
C VAL A 383 -14.21 -6.19 10.30
N VAL A 384 -14.17 -6.56 9.02
CA VAL A 384 -14.98 -7.66 8.46
C VAL A 384 -14.59 -9.00 9.09
N GLN A 385 -13.30 -9.28 9.23
CA GLN A 385 -12.84 -10.53 9.84
C GLN A 385 -13.11 -10.57 11.34
N ALA A 386 -13.01 -9.45 12.06
CA ALA A 386 -13.42 -9.37 13.45
C ALA A 386 -14.91 -9.72 13.60
N THR A 387 -15.77 -9.15 12.74
CA THR A 387 -17.21 -9.48 12.71
C THR A 387 -17.45 -10.96 12.44
N LEU A 388 -16.74 -11.54 11.48
CA LEU A 388 -16.84 -12.96 11.13
C LEU A 388 -16.43 -13.88 12.30
N ARG A 389 -15.33 -13.54 12.97
CA ARG A 389 -14.78 -14.35 14.07
C ARG A 389 -15.61 -14.25 15.35
N THR A 390 -16.05 -13.04 15.69
CA THR A 390 -16.89 -12.80 16.87
C THR A 390 -18.37 -13.15 16.63
N ARG A 391 -18.79 -13.27 15.37
CA ARG A 391 -20.19 -13.42 14.94
C ARG A 391 -21.10 -12.35 15.56
N SER A 392 -20.58 -11.14 15.68
CA SER A 392 -21.25 -10.05 16.40
C SER A 392 -21.00 -8.71 15.71
N ALA A 393 -22.00 -7.85 15.71
CA ALA A 393 -21.88 -6.44 15.35
C ALA A 393 -21.49 -5.54 16.55
N ASP A 394 -21.28 -6.13 17.72
CA ASP A 394 -20.88 -5.41 18.92
C ASP A 394 -19.45 -4.87 18.81
N PHE A 395 -19.32 -3.55 18.97
CA PHE A 395 -18.04 -2.85 18.82
C PHE A 395 -16.98 -3.33 19.83
N ALA A 396 -17.36 -3.54 21.09
CA ALA A 396 -16.40 -3.90 22.12
C ALA A 396 -15.76 -5.28 21.83
N LYS A 397 -16.56 -6.25 21.38
CA LYS A 397 -16.07 -7.57 20.97
C LYS A 397 -15.16 -7.49 19.75
N GLN A 398 -15.54 -6.68 18.74
CA GLN A 398 -14.74 -6.48 17.54
C GLN A 398 -13.41 -5.80 17.87
N ARG A 399 -13.46 -4.73 18.68
CA ARG A 399 -12.25 -4.00 19.13
C ARG A 399 -11.32 -4.93 19.92
N GLN A 400 -11.87 -5.70 20.86
CA GLN A 400 -11.08 -6.68 21.63
C GLN A 400 -10.40 -7.70 20.73
N PHE A 401 -11.11 -8.23 19.72
CA PHE A 401 -10.52 -9.16 18.76
C PHE A 401 -9.43 -8.50 17.93
N ILE A 402 -9.68 -7.30 17.37
CA ILE A 402 -8.71 -6.58 16.52
C ILE A 402 -7.40 -6.30 17.28
N LEU A 403 -7.50 -5.80 18.51
CA LEU A 403 -6.34 -5.36 19.28
C LEU A 403 -5.65 -6.48 20.06
N GLY A 404 -6.32 -7.63 20.26
CA GLY A 404 -5.82 -8.76 21.06
C GLY A 404 -5.42 -9.95 20.18
N GLU A 405 -6.37 -10.84 19.94
CA GLU A 405 -6.15 -12.14 19.28
C GLU A 405 -6.15 -12.08 17.74
N GLY A 406 -6.45 -10.92 17.17
CA GLY A 406 -6.64 -10.74 15.74
C GLY A 406 -5.40 -11.11 14.95
N SER A 407 -5.57 -12.10 14.07
CA SER A 407 -4.58 -12.49 13.06
C SER A 407 -5.26 -12.43 11.70
N PHE A 408 -4.71 -11.61 10.81
CA PHE A 408 -5.34 -11.29 9.54
C PHE A 408 -4.42 -11.67 8.38
N ASP A 409 -5.03 -12.08 7.26
CA ASP A 409 -4.28 -12.34 6.04
C ASP A 409 -4.11 -11.03 5.23
N GLY A 410 -2.90 -10.52 5.21
CA GLY A 410 -2.51 -9.33 4.44
C GLY A 410 -2.03 -9.64 3.01
N ASN A 411 -2.10 -10.90 2.57
CA ASN A 411 -1.60 -11.37 1.27
C ASN A 411 -0.09 -11.12 1.07
N LYS A 412 0.69 -11.11 2.15
CA LYS A 412 2.16 -10.91 2.14
C LYS A 412 2.95 -12.08 2.72
N GLY A 413 2.31 -13.23 2.91
CA GLY A 413 2.93 -14.48 3.39
C GLY A 413 2.86 -14.66 4.90
N LEU A 414 3.20 -13.64 5.66
CA LEU A 414 3.06 -13.65 7.12
C LEU A 414 1.72 -13.05 7.53
N ALA A 415 1.10 -13.65 8.55
CA ALA A 415 -0.12 -13.11 9.11
C ALA A 415 0.14 -11.77 9.79
N VAL A 416 -0.72 -10.80 9.59
CA VAL A 416 -0.63 -9.49 10.20
C VAL A 416 -1.43 -9.45 11.51
N SER A 417 -0.93 -8.73 12.51
CA SER A 417 -1.58 -8.54 13.80
C SER A 417 -1.24 -7.17 14.38
N VAL A 418 -2.01 -6.69 15.35
CA VAL A 418 -1.76 -5.39 15.98
C VAL A 418 -0.79 -5.57 17.16
N ARG A 419 0.22 -4.72 17.25
CA ARG A 419 1.12 -4.67 18.40
C ARG A 419 0.39 -4.13 19.63
N PRO A 420 0.55 -4.74 20.81
CA PRO A 420 -0.16 -4.30 21.99
C PRO A 420 0.39 -3.01 22.62
N TRP A 421 1.64 -2.60 22.33
CA TRP A 421 2.28 -1.45 22.96
C TRP A 421 2.09 -0.12 22.21
N ASP A 422 1.93 -0.15 20.87
CA ASP A 422 1.83 1.05 20.03
C ASP A 422 0.71 0.99 18.98
N HIS A 423 -0.03 -0.11 18.92
CA HIS A 423 -1.09 -0.40 17.94
C HIS A 423 -0.62 -0.29 16.47
N GLN A 424 0.68 -0.42 16.20
CA GLN A 424 1.19 -0.61 14.84
C GLN A 424 0.83 -2.01 14.33
N LEU A 425 0.30 -2.10 13.12
CA LEU A 425 0.08 -3.37 12.45
C LEU A 425 1.42 -4.03 12.10
N ARG A 426 1.69 -5.22 12.67
CA ARG A 426 2.78 -6.09 12.25
C ARG A 426 2.56 -6.52 10.82
N GLN A 427 3.50 -6.29 9.96
CA GLN A 427 3.40 -6.61 8.54
C GLN A 427 4.77 -6.73 7.89
N ALA A 428 4.87 -7.57 6.87
CA ALA A 428 6.04 -7.55 6.01
C ALA A 428 6.09 -6.23 5.22
N VAL A 429 7.30 -5.70 5.05
CA VAL A 429 7.59 -4.54 4.20
C VAL A 429 8.26 -5.03 2.92
N LEU A 430 7.69 -4.70 1.77
CA LEU A 430 8.22 -5.09 0.48
C LEU A 430 9.31 -4.10 0.06
N LEU A 431 10.40 -4.61 -0.49
CA LEU A 431 11.45 -3.81 -1.12
C LEU A 431 11.27 -3.93 -2.63
N ALA A 432 10.76 -2.89 -3.24
CA ALA A 432 10.34 -2.91 -4.63
C ALA A 432 11.16 -1.96 -5.50
N ALA A 433 11.58 -2.46 -6.64
CA ALA A 433 11.99 -1.69 -7.80
C ALA A 433 10.76 -1.43 -8.70
N PRO A 434 10.81 -0.57 -9.71
CA PRO A 434 9.63 -0.16 -10.48
C PRO A 434 8.78 -1.30 -11.05
N TYR A 435 9.40 -2.47 -11.33
CA TYR A 435 8.75 -3.60 -11.98
C TYR A 435 8.97 -4.94 -11.26
N GLU A 436 9.50 -4.92 -10.03
CA GLU A 436 9.80 -6.14 -9.30
C GLU A 436 9.79 -5.89 -7.79
N VAL A 437 9.30 -6.86 -7.02
CA VAL A 437 9.56 -6.94 -5.58
C VAL A 437 10.84 -7.76 -5.39
N VAL A 438 11.93 -7.09 -5.05
CA VAL A 438 13.26 -7.67 -4.91
C VAL A 438 13.38 -8.52 -3.65
N ALA A 439 12.72 -8.10 -2.56
CA ALA A 439 12.73 -8.80 -1.28
C ALA A 439 11.50 -8.43 -0.44
N SER A 440 11.21 -9.27 0.55
CA SER A 440 10.20 -9.02 1.58
C SER A 440 10.90 -9.07 2.95
N ALA A 441 10.87 -7.99 3.69
CA ALA A 441 11.41 -7.92 5.04
C ALA A 441 10.34 -8.30 6.08
N PRO A 442 10.71 -8.90 7.23
CA PRO A 442 12.09 -9.02 7.74
C PRO A 442 12.94 -10.03 6.97
N ILE A 443 14.20 -9.70 6.83
CA ILE A 443 15.19 -10.53 6.13
C ILE A 443 15.69 -11.64 7.05
N GLU A 444 15.89 -12.83 6.51
CA GLU A 444 16.48 -13.97 7.24
C GLU A 444 17.82 -13.55 7.90
N GLY A 445 18.00 -13.94 9.16
CA GLY A 445 19.13 -13.51 9.99
C GLY A 445 18.84 -12.30 10.88
N PHE A 446 17.70 -11.61 10.65
CA PHE A 446 17.26 -10.47 11.48
C PHE A 446 15.91 -10.70 12.16
N LEU A 447 15.40 -11.92 12.10
CA LEU A 447 14.08 -12.26 12.66
C LEU A 447 14.04 -12.05 14.17
N HIS A 448 12.97 -11.47 14.68
CA HIS A 448 12.77 -11.33 16.11
C HIS A 448 12.35 -12.66 16.76
N LYS A 449 12.77 -12.89 18.00
CA LYS A 449 12.58 -14.19 18.69
C LYS A 449 11.12 -14.52 19.01
N SER A 450 10.31 -13.51 19.35
CA SER A 450 8.92 -13.71 19.78
C SER A 450 7.95 -13.64 18.61
N ASN A 451 8.10 -12.65 17.74
CA ASN A 451 7.34 -12.49 16.51
C ASN A 451 8.26 -11.92 15.44
N GLU A 452 8.44 -12.65 14.35
CA GLU A 452 9.39 -12.30 13.28
C GLU A 452 9.26 -10.86 12.81
N LEU A 453 8.04 -10.29 12.80
CA LEU A 453 7.73 -8.96 12.32
C LEU A 453 8.11 -7.84 13.32
N ASP A 454 8.39 -8.16 14.59
CA ASP A 454 8.73 -7.16 15.62
C ASP A 454 10.17 -6.62 15.50
N THR A 455 10.97 -7.18 14.59
CA THR A 455 12.29 -6.61 14.26
C THR A 455 12.20 -5.31 13.43
N LEU A 456 11.04 -5.02 12.82
CA LEU A 456 10.83 -3.81 12.01
C LEU A 456 10.16 -2.71 12.84
N GLY A 457 10.77 -1.55 12.93
CA GLY A 457 10.33 -0.44 13.79
C GLY A 457 10.71 -0.65 15.26
N ASP A 458 10.02 0.03 16.17
CA ASP A 458 10.31 -0.08 17.59
C ASP A 458 9.75 -1.36 18.19
N ASP A 459 10.59 -2.19 18.76
CA ASP A 459 10.17 -3.32 19.59
C ASP A 459 9.62 -2.83 20.94
N GLU A 460 8.93 -3.71 21.67
CA GLU A 460 8.31 -3.34 22.95
C GLU A 460 9.28 -2.70 23.95
N PRO A 461 10.52 -3.17 24.15
CA PRO A 461 11.49 -2.51 25.01
C PRO A 461 11.96 -1.15 24.51
N GLU A 462 12.01 -0.95 23.20
CA GLU A 462 12.50 0.26 22.54
C GLU A 462 11.43 1.36 22.47
N SER A 463 10.16 0.98 22.39
CA SER A 463 9.05 1.92 22.22
C SER A 463 8.82 2.75 23.48
N PRO A 464 8.70 4.08 23.39
CA PRO A 464 8.26 4.92 24.51
C PRO A 464 6.75 4.79 24.80
N CYS A 465 5.96 4.29 23.84
CA CYS A 465 4.54 4.04 24.00
C CYS A 465 4.28 2.76 24.81
N ARG A 466 3.30 2.81 25.72
CA ARG A 466 2.92 1.70 26.62
C ARG A 466 1.42 1.67 26.82
N LEU A 467 0.67 1.24 25.80
CA LEU A 467 -0.80 1.21 25.86
C LEU A 467 -1.36 0.17 26.83
N ASN A 468 -0.58 -0.85 27.19
CA ASN A 468 -0.99 -1.95 28.06
C ASN A 468 -0.51 -1.83 29.50
N ARG A 469 -0.01 -0.66 29.92
CA ARG A 469 0.44 -0.41 31.32
C ARG A 469 -0.48 0.52 32.06
#